data_51280def06b0cdf728337018c0d1b601
#
_entry.id   51280def06b0cdf728337018c0d1b601
#
_cell.length_a   1.000
_cell.length_b   1.000
_cell.length_c   1.000
_cell.angle_alpha   90.00
_cell.angle_beta   90.00
_cell.angle_gamma   90.00
#
_symmetry.space_group_name_H-M   'P 1'
#
loop_
_entity.id
_entity.type
_entity.pdbx_description
1 polymer ?
#
loop_
_entity_poly.entity_id
_entity_poly.type
_entity_poly.pdbx_seq_one_letter_code
_entity_poly.pdbx_strand_id
1 'polypeptide(L)'
;MSEPQPPQGVTTPSPLRRQAQKRTPGYLARRAWERSVYAGYRLLMAVIGALPPRPVEALFATLAPLAYLLWPAKRRIADGNAAVVLGVADPDGRPLSGSESLVRARSLANYRTYGRYAAELLRLPSRTLREIATDVDLTETTLLDDFRTRGQAAIFVGFHAGNNELGAAALGERQYDVNVVADDSAFPEMYELLRRLRASWGIKVIDWKAIRKVFTALKRGGVIVLLSDWGYKPDGIPCTLFGRWTTLPSGPAVLSARGNAPIVPFFVRREAPGKFRILFGAPISAGNGSPADLLRATQETATAMEQLIRTEPLQWNCFKPLWPNAATQQDLAETAAKMASETTRRSAESAS
;
A
#
# COMPACT_ATOMS: atom_id res chain seq x y z
N MET A 1 12.85 -9.21 -46.96
CA MET A 1 13.00 -9.15 -45.47
C MET A 1 12.98 -7.67 -45.08
N SER A 2 11.84 -7.19 -44.62
CA SER A 2 11.61 -5.78 -44.29
C SER A 2 11.81 -5.63 -42.78
N GLU A 3 12.70 -4.73 -42.36
CA GLU A 3 12.92 -4.39 -40.97
C GLU A 3 11.64 -3.86 -40.28
N PRO A 4 11.34 -4.25 -39.05
CA PRO A 4 10.21 -3.71 -38.34
C PRO A 4 10.48 -2.26 -37.92
N GLN A 5 9.58 -1.34 -38.27
CA GLN A 5 9.61 0.06 -37.81
C GLN A 5 9.42 0.13 -36.29
N PRO A 6 10.16 0.99 -35.58
CA PRO A 6 9.99 1.18 -34.15
C PRO A 6 8.63 1.85 -33.85
N PRO A 7 8.01 1.57 -32.68
CA PRO A 7 6.72 2.14 -32.33
C PRO A 7 6.83 3.67 -32.22
N GLN A 8 5.84 4.36 -32.81
CA GLN A 8 5.77 5.83 -32.81
C GLN A 8 5.76 6.35 -31.38
N GLY A 9 6.81 7.08 -31.03
CA GLY A 9 7.05 7.60 -29.71
C GLY A 9 5.98 8.59 -29.28
N VAL A 10 5.53 8.46 -28.03
CA VAL A 10 4.83 9.49 -27.29
C VAL A 10 5.77 10.70 -27.20
N THR A 11 5.60 11.68 -28.10
CA THR A 11 6.38 12.90 -28.13
C THR A 11 6.11 13.70 -26.85
N THR A 12 7.07 13.73 -25.95
CA THR A 12 7.03 14.65 -24.81
C THR A 12 6.89 16.08 -25.35
N PRO A 13 5.86 16.84 -24.97
CA PRO A 13 5.65 18.19 -25.50
C PRO A 13 6.86 19.07 -25.19
N SER A 14 7.24 19.89 -26.16
CA SER A 14 8.38 20.84 -26.04
C SER A 14 8.20 21.77 -24.82
N PRO A 15 9.30 22.31 -24.25
CA PRO A 15 9.24 23.23 -23.10
C PRO A 15 8.29 24.41 -23.32
N LEU A 16 8.22 24.92 -24.56
CA LEU A 16 7.32 26.02 -24.94
C LEU A 16 5.83 25.58 -24.94
N ARG A 17 5.52 24.37 -25.40
CA ARG A 17 4.15 23.82 -25.31
C ARG A 17 3.75 23.57 -23.85
N ARG A 18 4.66 23.10 -23.00
CA ARG A 18 4.40 22.96 -21.56
C ARG A 18 4.17 24.31 -20.88
N GLN A 19 4.88 25.38 -21.27
CA GLN A 19 4.66 26.73 -20.75
C GLN A 19 3.33 27.33 -21.24
N ALA A 20 2.97 27.15 -22.51
CA ALA A 20 1.69 27.61 -23.05
C ALA A 20 0.50 26.89 -22.39
N GLN A 21 0.61 25.58 -22.16
CA GLN A 21 -0.42 24.80 -21.47
C GLN A 21 -0.61 25.25 -20.01
N LYS A 22 0.44 25.72 -19.35
CA LYS A 22 0.40 26.28 -17.98
C LYS A 22 -0.28 27.64 -17.88
N ARG A 23 -0.60 28.30 -19.02
CA ARG A 23 -1.26 29.61 -19.08
C ARG A 23 -2.72 29.56 -19.54
N THR A 24 -3.26 28.38 -19.81
CA THR A 24 -4.68 28.27 -20.21
C THR A 24 -5.60 28.58 -19.01
N PRO A 25 -6.73 29.28 -19.21
CA PRO A 25 -7.69 29.58 -18.15
C PRO A 25 -8.12 28.32 -17.36
N GLY A 26 -8.34 27.21 -18.04
CA GLY A 26 -8.66 25.93 -17.41
C GLY A 26 -7.54 25.38 -16.50
N TYR A 27 -6.30 25.51 -16.90
CA TYR A 27 -5.16 25.14 -16.05
C TYR A 27 -5.06 26.04 -14.80
N LEU A 28 -5.27 27.36 -14.96
CA LEU A 28 -5.21 28.30 -13.84
C LEU A 28 -6.36 28.06 -12.86
N ALA A 29 -7.58 27.83 -13.36
CA ALA A 29 -8.75 27.52 -12.54
C ALA A 29 -8.54 26.20 -11.76
N ARG A 30 -8.03 25.15 -12.42
CA ARG A 30 -7.67 23.89 -11.77
C ARG A 30 -6.62 24.08 -10.66
N ARG A 31 -5.56 24.85 -10.94
CA ARG A 31 -4.50 25.14 -9.94
C ARG A 31 -5.04 25.97 -8.77
N ALA A 32 -5.92 26.94 -9.02
CA ALA A 32 -6.57 27.70 -7.96
C ALA A 32 -7.42 26.78 -7.07
N TRP A 33 -8.20 25.90 -7.68
CA TRP A 33 -8.98 24.89 -6.95
C TRP A 33 -8.10 23.95 -6.13
N GLU A 34 -7.03 23.39 -6.72
CA GLU A 34 -6.07 22.53 -6.02
C GLU A 34 -5.45 23.24 -4.81
N ARG A 35 -5.07 24.51 -4.95
CA ARG A 35 -4.55 25.35 -3.85
C ARG A 35 -5.58 25.58 -2.76
N SER A 36 -6.85 25.85 -3.14
CA SER A 36 -7.94 26.06 -2.16
C SER A 36 -8.21 24.78 -1.38
N VAL A 37 -8.24 23.62 -2.05
CA VAL A 37 -8.38 22.31 -1.39
C VAL A 37 -7.19 22.06 -0.43
N TYR A 38 -5.97 22.33 -0.86
CA TYR A 38 -4.79 22.20 -0.03
C TYR A 38 -4.81 23.15 1.19
N ALA A 39 -5.20 24.41 1.01
CA ALA A 39 -5.33 25.38 2.10
C ALA A 39 -6.41 24.93 3.10
N GLY A 40 -7.57 24.49 2.60
CA GLY A 40 -8.64 23.92 3.43
C GLY A 40 -8.18 22.69 4.22
N TYR A 41 -7.42 21.80 3.58
CA TYR A 41 -6.84 20.62 4.24
C TYR A 41 -5.86 21.03 5.35
N ARG A 42 -4.98 22.03 5.08
CA ARG A 42 -4.04 22.58 6.07
C ARG A 42 -4.77 23.20 7.27
N LEU A 43 -5.82 23.97 7.02
CA LEU A 43 -6.65 24.54 8.07
C LEU A 43 -7.32 23.45 8.90
N LEU A 44 -7.90 22.43 8.24
CA LEU A 44 -8.49 21.29 8.91
C LEU A 44 -7.48 20.56 9.80
N MET A 45 -6.26 20.31 9.32
CA MET A 45 -5.19 19.71 10.12
C MET A 45 -4.86 20.54 11.35
N ALA A 46 -4.78 21.87 11.22
CA ALA A 46 -4.50 22.77 12.35
C ALA A 46 -5.62 22.74 13.39
N VAL A 47 -6.88 22.81 12.95
CA VAL A 47 -8.06 22.76 13.83
C VAL A 47 -8.13 21.40 14.55
N ILE A 48 -8.04 20.32 13.79
CA ILE A 48 -8.10 18.94 14.32
C ILE A 48 -6.92 18.65 15.26
N GLY A 49 -5.74 19.18 14.93
CA GLY A 49 -4.55 19.06 15.76
C GLY A 49 -4.69 19.72 17.14
N ALA A 50 -5.43 20.83 17.22
CA ALA A 50 -5.67 21.57 18.47
C ALA A 50 -6.77 20.94 19.38
N LEU A 51 -7.61 20.06 18.82
CA LEU A 51 -8.72 19.45 19.57
C LEU A 51 -8.29 18.16 20.28
N PRO A 52 -8.99 17.74 21.36
CA PRO A 52 -8.73 16.48 22.03
C PRO A 52 -8.89 15.28 21.08
N PRO A 53 -8.01 14.25 21.13
CA PRO A 53 -8.02 13.16 20.16
C PRO A 53 -9.32 12.32 20.19
N ARG A 54 -9.77 11.91 21.36
CA ARG A 54 -10.94 11.02 21.51
C ARG A 54 -12.23 11.56 20.88
N PRO A 55 -12.68 12.81 21.18
CA PRO A 55 -13.85 13.40 20.50
C PRO A 55 -13.70 13.49 18.99
N VAL A 56 -12.50 13.84 18.49
CA VAL A 56 -12.24 13.93 17.04
C VAL A 56 -12.33 12.56 16.39
N GLU A 57 -11.71 11.55 16.96
CA GLU A 57 -11.79 10.16 16.44
C GLU A 57 -13.24 9.64 16.45
N ALA A 58 -14.01 9.92 17.50
CA ALA A 58 -15.41 9.55 17.61
C ALA A 58 -16.27 10.26 16.53
N LEU A 59 -16.03 11.56 16.32
CA LEU A 59 -16.71 12.34 15.28
C LEU A 59 -16.42 11.77 13.89
N PHE A 60 -15.16 11.54 13.55
CA PHE A 60 -14.78 10.99 12.26
C PHE A 60 -15.29 9.55 12.05
N ALA A 61 -15.24 8.71 13.08
CA ALA A 61 -15.83 7.37 13.05
C ALA A 61 -17.35 7.38 12.84
N THR A 62 -18.04 8.41 13.34
CA THR A 62 -19.48 8.58 13.15
C THR A 62 -19.83 9.12 11.77
N LEU A 63 -19.03 10.04 11.24
CA LEU A 63 -19.28 10.68 9.94
C LEU A 63 -18.81 9.83 8.74
N ALA A 64 -17.74 9.05 8.88
CA ALA A 64 -17.17 8.29 7.77
C ALA A 64 -18.17 7.33 7.09
N PRO A 65 -19.12 6.66 7.79
CA PRO A 65 -20.19 5.89 7.15
C PRO A 65 -21.07 6.66 6.18
N LEU A 66 -21.15 8.00 6.28
CA LEU A 66 -21.88 8.83 5.30
C LEU A 66 -21.28 8.69 3.90
N ALA A 67 -19.94 8.54 3.80
CA ALA A 67 -19.31 8.29 2.51
C ALA A 67 -19.75 6.96 1.88
N TYR A 68 -19.96 5.92 2.69
CA TYR A 68 -20.53 4.65 2.23
C TYR A 68 -21.98 4.83 1.74
N LEU A 69 -22.80 5.63 2.45
CA LEU A 69 -24.19 5.85 2.09
C LEU A 69 -24.33 6.74 0.83
N LEU A 70 -23.52 7.79 0.73
CA LEU A 70 -23.63 8.83 -0.29
C LEU A 70 -22.86 8.51 -1.59
N TRP A 71 -21.98 7.50 -1.59
CA TRP A 71 -21.15 7.17 -2.75
C TRP A 71 -21.36 5.72 -3.24
N PRO A 72 -22.41 5.46 -4.04
CA PRO A 72 -22.79 4.08 -4.44
C PRO A 72 -21.68 3.30 -5.13
N ALA A 73 -20.82 3.95 -5.93
CA ALA A 73 -19.70 3.28 -6.59
C ALA A 73 -18.67 2.75 -5.57
N LYS A 74 -18.34 3.54 -4.55
CA LYS A 74 -17.42 3.13 -3.47
C LYS A 74 -18.04 2.09 -2.56
N ARG A 75 -19.36 2.21 -2.28
CA ARG A 75 -20.09 1.19 -1.54
C ARG A 75 -20.01 -0.17 -2.21
N ARG A 76 -20.27 -0.27 -3.53
CA ARG A 76 -20.17 -1.54 -4.26
C ARG A 76 -18.79 -2.19 -4.15
N ILE A 77 -17.72 -1.41 -4.21
CA ILE A 77 -16.35 -1.90 -4.03
C ILE A 77 -16.14 -2.42 -2.60
N ALA A 78 -16.55 -1.64 -1.60
CA ALA A 78 -16.41 -2.03 -0.20
C ALA A 78 -17.20 -3.32 0.11
N ASP A 79 -18.44 -3.42 -0.39
CA ASP A 79 -19.29 -4.60 -0.18
C ASP A 79 -18.72 -5.83 -0.90
N GLY A 80 -18.19 -5.69 -2.13
CA GLY A 80 -17.53 -6.78 -2.83
C GLY A 80 -16.28 -7.28 -2.07
N ASN A 81 -15.41 -6.36 -1.66
CA ASN A 81 -14.25 -6.72 -0.86
C ASN A 81 -14.64 -7.36 0.49
N ALA A 82 -15.66 -6.82 1.16
CA ALA A 82 -16.18 -7.37 2.41
C ALA A 82 -16.75 -8.78 2.23
N ALA A 83 -17.49 -9.03 1.14
CA ALA A 83 -18.04 -10.33 0.83
C ALA A 83 -16.95 -11.38 0.61
N VAL A 84 -15.87 -11.04 -0.09
CA VAL A 84 -14.71 -11.93 -0.29
C VAL A 84 -14.04 -12.25 1.05
N VAL A 85 -13.75 -11.24 1.86
CA VAL A 85 -13.08 -11.43 3.16
C VAL A 85 -13.94 -12.24 4.13
N LEU A 86 -15.27 -12.16 4.03
CA LEU A 86 -16.21 -12.94 4.81
C LEU A 86 -16.45 -14.37 4.26
N GLY A 87 -15.96 -14.67 3.05
CA GLY A 87 -16.20 -15.95 2.38
C GLY A 87 -17.66 -16.12 1.87
N VAL A 88 -18.38 -15.01 1.64
CA VAL A 88 -19.77 -14.99 1.18
C VAL A 88 -19.94 -14.27 -0.16
N ALA A 89 -18.94 -14.35 -1.03
CA ALA A 89 -18.97 -13.77 -2.36
C ALA A 89 -19.26 -14.82 -3.44
N ASP A 90 -20.05 -14.44 -4.45
CA ASP A 90 -20.20 -15.20 -5.70
C ASP A 90 -18.89 -15.19 -6.53
N PRO A 91 -18.78 -15.95 -7.64
CA PRO A 91 -17.57 -15.96 -8.48
C PRO A 91 -17.14 -14.58 -8.98
N ASP A 92 -18.04 -13.62 -9.15
CA ASP A 92 -17.75 -12.24 -9.56
C ASP A 92 -17.46 -11.30 -8.39
N GLY A 93 -17.39 -11.80 -7.16
CA GLY A 93 -17.08 -11.01 -5.97
C GLY A 93 -18.28 -10.25 -5.40
N ARG A 94 -19.52 -10.56 -5.83
CA ARG A 94 -20.72 -9.94 -5.28
C ARG A 94 -21.19 -10.69 -4.03
N PRO A 95 -21.85 -10.03 -3.07
CA PRO A 95 -22.45 -10.73 -1.94
C PRO A 95 -23.45 -11.81 -2.39
N LEU A 96 -23.35 -12.99 -1.79
CA LEU A 96 -24.34 -14.07 -1.98
C LEU A 96 -25.70 -13.64 -1.42
N SER A 97 -26.78 -14.16 -2.01
CA SER A 97 -28.14 -13.91 -1.53
C SER A 97 -28.28 -14.28 -0.05
N GLY A 98 -28.86 -13.37 0.73
CA GLY A 98 -29.03 -13.51 2.18
C GLY A 98 -27.82 -13.07 3.02
N SER A 99 -26.67 -12.73 2.40
CA SER A 99 -25.49 -12.23 3.12
C SER A 99 -25.39 -10.69 3.14
N GLU A 100 -26.28 -9.98 2.47
CA GLU A 100 -26.19 -8.52 2.23
C GLU A 100 -26.14 -7.71 3.53
N SER A 101 -26.94 -8.11 4.54
CA SER A 101 -26.94 -7.45 5.85
C SER A 101 -25.60 -7.59 6.58
N LEU A 102 -25.00 -8.77 6.54
CA LEU A 102 -23.70 -9.06 7.13
C LEU A 102 -22.59 -8.26 6.43
N VAL A 103 -22.58 -8.27 5.10
CA VAL A 103 -21.62 -7.54 4.28
C VAL A 103 -21.73 -6.03 4.54
N ARG A 104 -22.95 -5.50 4.56
CA ARG A 104 -23.20 -4.09 4.86
C ARG A 104 -22.73 -3.70 6.26
N ALA A 105 -23.04 -4.52 7.28
CA ALA A 105 -22.60 -4.27 8.65
C ALA A 105 -21.08 -4.19 8.74
N ARG A 106 -20.38 -5.13 8.08
CA ARG A 106 -18.92 -5.13 8.00
C ARG A 106 -18.38 -3.89 7.26
N SER A 107 -18.93 -3.56 6.10
CA SER A 107 -18.51 -2.38 5.33
C SER A 107 -18.64 -1.11 6.16
N LEU A 108 -19.77 -0.91 6.83
CA LEU A 108 -20.00 0.24 7.72
C LEU A 108 -19.00 0.28 8.89
N ALA A 109 -18.69 -0.88 9.49
CA ALA A 109 -17.69 -0.97 10.56
C ALA A 109 -16.28 -0.61 10.05
N ASN A 110 -15.92 -1.05 8.84
CA ASN A 110 -14.65 -0.70 8.20
C ASN A 110 -14.58 0.82 7.92
N TYR A 111 -15.66 1.45 7.43
CA TYR A 111 -15.69 2.91 7.27
C TYR A 111 -15.53 3.65 8.59
N ARG A 112 -16.11 3.17 9.70
CA ARG A 112 -15.87 3.75 11.03
C ARG A 112 -14.39 3.69 11.44
N THR A 113 -13.75 2.56 11.19
CA THR A 113 -12.31 2.39 11.48
C THR A 113 -11.47 3.29 10.60
N TYR A 114 -11.82 3.41 9.31
CA TYR A 114 -11.19 4.36 8.40
C TYR A 114 -11.35 5.82 8.86
N GLY A 115 -12.51 6.18 9.41
CA GLY A 115 -12.72 7.51 10.00
C GLY A 115 -11.72 7.82 11.12
N ARG A 116 -11.50 6.86 12.04
CA ARG A 116 -10.45 7.02 13.08
C ARG A 116 -9.06 7.20 12.49
N TYR A 117 -8.70 6.37 11.50
CA TYR A 117 -7.44 6.51 10.77
C TYR A 117 -7.30 7.88 10.12
N ALA A 118 -8.35 8.42 9.48
CA ALA A 118 -8.32 9.75 8.89
C ALA A 118 -8.12 10.85 9.94
N ALA A 119 -8.77 10.75 11.09
CA ALA A 119 -8.57 11.67 12.22
C ALA A 119 -7.11 11.64 12.73
N GLU A 120 -6.53 10.45 12.85
CA GLU A 120 -5.13 10.28 13.26
C GLU A 120 -4.17 10.93 12.25
N LEU A 121 -4.37 10.69 10.94
CA LEU A 121 -3.53 11.31 9.89
C LEU A 121 -3.59 12.84 9.94
N LEU A 122 -4.78 13.42 10.12
CA LEU A 122 -4.94 14.86 10.22
C LEU A 122 -4.23 15.46 11.43
N ARG A 123 -4.03 14.68 12.48
CA ARG A 123 -3.35 15.10 13.70
C ARG A 123 -1.82 14.94 13.66
N LEU A 124 -1.29 14.15 12.74
CA LEU A 124 0.16 13.86 12.70
C LEU A 124 1.06 15.11 12.73
N PRO A 125 0.78 16.20 11.99
CA PRO A 125 1.65 17.39 12.02
C PRO A 125 1.64 18.15 13.34
N SER A 126 0.67 17.93 14.23
CA SER A 126 0.60 18.56 15.55
C SER A 126 1.28 17.74 16.66
N ARG A 127 1.85 16.58 16.31
CA ARG A 127 2.49 15.66 17.26
C ARG A 127 4.00 15.65 17.07
N THR A 128 4.72 15.59 18.17
CA THR A 128 6.16 15.36 18.16
C THR A 128 6.47 13.90 17.82
N LEU A 129 7.65 13.66 17.26
CA LEU A 129 8.11 12.31 16.94
C LEU A 129 8.15 11.40 18.17
N ARG A 130 8.58 11.95 19.33
CA ARG A 130 8.63 11.24 20.59
C ARG A 130 7.24 10.82 21.11
N GLU A 131 6.23 11.70 21.00
CA GLU A 131 4.85 11.36 21.37
C GLU A 131 4.31 10.23 20.48
N ILE A 132 4.60 10.26 19.17
CA ILE A 132 4.19 9.20 18.26
C ILE A 132 4.87 7.88 18.65
N ALA A 133 6.19 7.89 18.86
CA ALA A 133 6.94 6.69 19.20
C ALA A 133 6.50 6.06 20.53
N THR A 134 6.03 6.87 21.50
CA THR A 134 5.49 6.37 22.77
C THR A 134 4.16 5.61 22.61
N ASP A 135 3.44 5.86 21.53
CA ASP A 135 2.15 5.22 21.25
C ASP A 135 2.28 3.95 20.39
N VAL A 136 3.48 3.66 19.86
CA VAL A 136 3.74 2.50 19.01
C VAL A 136 4.62 1.50 19.74
N ASP A 137 4.07 0.31 19.99
CA ASP A 137 4.82 -0.81 20.56
C ASP A 137 5.73 -1.41 19.48
N LEU A 138 7.03 -1.39 19.75
CA LEU A 138 8.11 -1.89 18.92
C LEU A 138 8.81 -3.12 19.56
N THR A 139 8.14 -3.86 20.43
CA THR A 139 8.77 -5.01 21.13
C THR A 139 9.16 -6.14 20.18
N GLU A 140 8.48 -6.27 19.04
CA GLU A 140 8.80 -7.27 18.01
C GLU A 140 9.89 -6.82 17.00
N THR A 141 10.63 -5.74 17.32
CA THR A 141 11.66 -5.23 16.38
C THR A 141 13.01 -5.93 16.46
N THR A 142 13.16 -7.00 17.22
CA THR A 142 14.40 -7.81 17.26
C THR A 142 14.89 -8.21 15.86
N LEU A 143 13.97 -8.55 14.96
CA LEU A 143 14.24 -8.84 13.55
C LEU A 143 14.93 -7.65 12.85
N LEU A 144 14.46 -6.42 13.12
CA LEU A 144 15.02 -5.20 12.54
C LEU A 144 16.41 -4.88 13.10
N ASP A 145 16.57 -5.06 14.40
CA ASP A 145 17.88 -4.87 15.06
C ASP A 145 18.90 -5.87 14.53
N ASP A 146 18.48 -7.09 14.26
CA ASP A 146 19.30 -8.12 13.60
C ASP A 146 19.71 -7.71 12.18
N PHE A 147 18.79 -7.21 11.36
CA PHE A 147 19.12 -6.71 10.02
C PHE A 147 20.10 -5.54 10.10
N ARG A 148 19.83 -4.57 10.98
CA ARG A 148 20.71 -3.42 11.19
C ARG A 148 22.11 -3.84 11.62
N THR A 149 22.22 -4.74 12.58
CA THR A 149 23.52 -5.22 13.11
C THR A 149 24.32 -5.94 12.02
N ARG A 150 23.65 -6.68 11.14
CA ARG A 150 24.28 -7.37 10.01
C ARG A 150 24.47 -6.47 8.77
N GLY A 151 24.07 -5.21 8.82
CA GLY A 151 24.07 -4.32 7.64
C GLY A 151 23.19 -4.84 6.50
N GLN A 152 22.20 -5.68 6.79
CA GLN A 152 21.34 -6.33 5.82
C GLN A 152 20.14 -5.46 5.52
N ALA A 153 19.88 -5.22 4.23
CA ALA A 153 18.67 -4.55 3.77
C ALA A 153 17.43 -5.44 3.94
N ALA A 154 16.26 -4.80 4.01
CA ALA A 154 14.97 -5.49 4.00
C ALA A 154 13.93 -4.73 3.17
N ILE A 155 12.94 -5.46 2.63
CA ILE A 155 11.81 -4.90 1.89
C ILE A 155 10.56 -5.14 2.70
N PHE A 156 10.08 -4.09 3.37
CA PHE A 156 8.85 -4.16 4.14
C PHE A 156 7.65 -4.02 3.23
N VAL A 157 6.81 -5.04 3.23
CA VAL A 157 5.58 -5.07 2.45
C VAL A 157 4.40 -5.00 3.39
N GLY A 158 3.60 -3.95 3.23
CA GLY A 158 2.35 -3.77 3.96
C GLY A 158 1.17 -3.62 3.01
N PHE A 159 -0.03 -3.61 3.60
CA PHE A 159 -1.25 -3.16 2.96
C PHE A 159 -1.71 -1.84 3.61
N HIS A 160 -2.70 -1.17 3.02
CA HIS A 160 -3.32 0.01 3.64
C HIS A 160 -4.18 -0.41 4.84
N ALA A 161 -3.52 -0.94 5.86
CA ALA A 161 -4.15 -1.46 7.08
C ALA A 161 -3.54 -0.80 8.32
N GLY A 162 -4.39 -0.54 9.33
CA GLY A 162 -3.98 0.18 10.53
C GLY A 162 -3.45 1.58 10.25
N ASN A 163 -2.29 1.95 10.81
CA ASN A 163 -1.70 3.27 10.61
C ASN A 163 -0.19 3.20 10.28
N ASN A 164 0.12 3.01 9.00
CA ASN A 164 1.49 2.89 8.50
C ASN A 164 2.36 4.14 8.77
N GLU A 165 1.77 5.33 8.81
CA GLU A 165 2.49 6.57 9.08
C GLU A 165 3.04 6.61 10.50
N LEU A 166 2.26 6.16 11.49
CA LEU A 166 2.71 6.06 12.88
C LEU A 166 3.82 5.01 13.04
N GLY A 167 3.70 3.87 12.34
CA GLY A 167 4.76 2.86 12.33
C GLY A 167 6.05 3.39 11.74
N ALA A 168 5.98 4.07 10.59
CA ALA A 168 7.15 4.70 9.98
C ALA A 168 7.80 5.74 10.90
N ALA A 169 7.00 6.62 11.52
CA ALA A 169 7.51 7.62 12.47
C ALA A 169 8.22 6.99 13.67
N ALA A 170 7.65 5.91 14.24
CA ALA A 170 8.26 5.20 15.36
C ALA A 170 9.60 4.54 15.00
N LEU A 171 9.71 3.99 13.78
CA LEU A 171 10.98 3.46 13.26
C LEU A 171 11.98 4.59 13.00
N GLY A 172 11.52 5.75 12.54
CA GLY A 172 12.36 6.94 12.34
C GLY A 172 12.95 7.46 13.65
N GLU A 173 12.17 7.46 14.74
CA GLU A 173 12.67 7.84 16.07
C GLU A 173 13.82 6.94 16.54
N ARG A 174 13.73 5.64 16.21
CA ARG A 174 14.81 4.66 16.46
C ARG A 174 15.94 4.69 15.44
N GLN A 175 15.94 5.67 14.53
CA GLN A 175 17.00 5.92 13.55
C GLN A 175 17.23 4.74 12.58
N TYR A 176 16.19 3.96 12.24
CA TYR A 176 16.28 3.03 11.12
C TYR A 176 16.33 3.79 9.79
N ASP A 177 17.12 3.32 8.82
CA ASP A 177 17.16 3.91 7.46
C ASP A 177 15.93 3.50 6.65
N VAL A 178 14.78 4.11 6.98
CA VAL A 178 13.49 3.83 6.35
C VAL A 178 13.32 4.66 5.08
N ASN A 179 13.03 3.97 3.97
CA ASN A 179 12.83 4.56 2.66
C ASN A 179 11.45 4.13 2.12
N VAL A 180 10.47 5.04 2.12
CA VAL A 180 9.12 4.79 1.63
C VAL A 180 9.04 5.07 0.14
N VAL A 181 8.57 4.11 -0.65
CA VAL A 181 8.32 4.33 -2.08
C VAL A 181 6.90 4.85 -2.26
N ALA A 182 6.77 6.00 -2.90
CA ALA A 182 5.49 6.68 -3.09
C ALA A 182 5.33 7.24 -4.50
N ASP A 183 4.06 7.45 -4.92
CA ASP A 183 3.69 8.06 -6.20
C ASP A 183 3.22 9.51 -5.97
N ASP A 184 3.76 10.47 -6.74
CA ASP A 184 3.45 11.90 -6.68
C ASP A 184 2.36 12.34 -7.68
N SER A 185 1.83 11.40 -8.47
CA SER A 185 1.05 11.72 -9.67
C SER A 185 -0.32 12.33 -9.39
N ALA A 186 -0.93 12.03 -8.23
CA ALA A 186 -2.34 12.36 -7.98
C ALA A 186 -2.56 13.78 -7.42
N PHE A 187 -1.71 14.27 -6.51
CA PHE A 187 -1.90 15.55 -5.82
C PHE A 187 -0.54 16.10 -5.33
N PRO A 188 0.20 16.86 -6.15
CA PRO A 188 1.58 17.28 -5.87
C PRO A 188 1.79 18.00 -4.54
N GLU A 189 0.87 18.91 -4.18
CA GLU A 189 0.95 19.67 -2.93
C GLU A 189 0.78 18.77 -1.68
N MET A 190 -0.10 17.78 -1.76
CA MET A 190 -0.32 16.80 -0.70
C MET A 190 0.88 15.86 -0.57
N TYR A 191 1.41 15.39 -1.71
CA TYR A 191 2.64 14.59 -1.75
C TYR A 191 3.79 15.32 -1.06
N GLU A 192 4.00 16.60 -1.41
CA GLU A 192 5.06 17.42 -0.82
C GLU A 192 4.86 17.65 0.69
N LEU A 193 3.62 17.84 1.14
CA LEU A 193 3.30 17.95 2.57
C LEU A 193 3.70 16.67 3.31
N LEU A 194 3.26 15.52 2.82
CA LEU A 194 3.58 14.22 3.43
C LEU A 194 5.09 13.92 3.34
N ARG A 195 5.74 14.28 2.24
CA ARG A 195 7.19 14.14 2.06
C ARG A 195 7.96 14.93 3.13
N ARG A 196 7.57 16.20 3.37
CA ARG A 196 8.19 17.04 4.42
C ARG A 196 7.93 16.49 5.82
N LEU A 197 6.72 16.04 6.08
CA LEU A 197 6.36 15.45 7.36
C LEU A 197 7.21 14.18 7.62
N ARG A 198 7.28 13.27 6.66
CA ARG A 198 8.13 12.07 6.76
C ARG A 198 9.61 12.42 6.92
N ALA A 199 10.10 13.44 6.18
CA ALA A 199 11.48 13.90 6.32
C ALA A 199 11.79 14.44 7.72
N SER A 200 10.84 15.09 8.39
CA SER A 200 11.00 15.51 9.80
C SER A 200 11.12 14.36 10.79
N TRP A 201 10.72 13.17 10.39
CA TRP A 201 10.88 11.92 11.14
C TRP A 201 12.11 11.10 10.73
N GLY A 202 12.98 11.66 9.88
CA GLY A 202 14.13 10.93 9.32
C GLY A 202 13.78 9.94 8.21
N ILE A 203 12.51 9.88 7.78
CA ILE A 203 12.03 8.98 6.74
C ILE A 203 12.32 9.56 5.35
N LYS A 204 12.95 8.78 4.49
CA LYS A 204 13.23 9.15 3.10
C LYS A 204 12.09 8.72 2.21
N VAL A 205 11.64 9.60 1.31
CA VAL A 205 10.64 9.27 0.30
C VAL A 205 11.31 9.14 -1.04
N ILE A 206 11.12 7.99 -1.68
CA ILE A 206 11.64 7.68 -3.02
C ILE A 206 10.46 7.64 -3.99
N ASP A 207 10.53 8.46 -5.05
CA ASP A 207 9.59 8.35 -6.18
C ASP A 207 9.72 6.96 -6.81
N TRP A 208 8.60 6.28 -7.05
CA TRP A 208 8.58 4.94 -7.63
C TRP A 208 9.28 4.85 -8.99
N LYS A 209 9.38 5.96 -9.74
CA LYS A 209 10.14 6.07 -11.01
C LYS A 209 11.65 6.11 -10.79
N ALA A 210 12.09 6.42 -9.56
CA ALA A 210 13.51 6.56 -9.23
C ALA A 210 14.13 5.24 -8.73
N ILE A 211 13.91 4.15 -9.47
CA ILE A 211 14.31 2.78 -9.10
C ILE A 211 15.80 2.67 -8.70
N ARG A 212 16.69 3.46 -9.30
CA ARG A 212 18.12 3.49 -8.93
C ARG A 212 18.34 3.90 -7.47
N LYS A 213 17.50 4.82 -6.93
CA LYS A 213 17.57 5.24 -5.52
C LYS A 213 17.15 4.11 -4.58
N VAL A 214 16.19 3.28 -5.00
CA VAL A 214 15.78 2.09 -4.25
C VAL A 214 16.95 1.13 -4.10
N PHE A 215 17.63 0.78 -5.19
CA PHE A 215 18.82 -0.09 -5.13
C PHE A 215 19.98 0.55 -4.36
N THR A 216 20.14 1.88 -4.41
CA THR A 216 21.15 2.57 -3.60
C THR A 216 20.82 2.42 -2.10
N ALA A 217 19.55 2.52 -1.70
CA ALA A 217 19.14 2.32 -0.32
C ALA A 217 19.34 0.86 0.13
N LEU A 218 18.98 -0.13 -0.69
CA LEU A 218 19.23 -1.54 -0.42
C LEU A 218 20.72 -1.84 -0.23
N LYS A 219 21.60 -1.30 -1.08
CA LYS A 219 23.06 -1.49 -0.95
C LYS A 219 23.65 -0.92 0.36
N ARG A 220 22.97 0.01 1.02
CA ARG A 220 23.37 0.58 2.32
C ARG A 220 22.80 -0.17 3.53
N GLY A 221 22.08 -1.27 3.31
CA GLY A 221 21.35 -1.96 4.37
C GLY A 221 20.05 -1.26 4.80
N GLY A 222 19.52 -0.37 3.96
CA GLY A 222 18.29 0.38 4.26
C GLY A 222 17.04 -0.49 4.14
N VAL A 223 15.98 -0.05 4.82
CA VAL A 223 14.64 -0.63 4.75
C VAL A 223 13.84 0.08 3.65
N ILE A 224 13.33 -0.69 2.68
CA ILE A 224 12.39 -0.20 1.66
C ILE A 224 10.98 -0.55 2.09
N VAL A 225 10.08 0.43 2.14
CA VAL A 225 8.66 0.21 2.51
C VAL A 225 7.78 0.36 1.28
N LEU A 226 6.95 -0.65 1.03
CA LEU A 226 6.01 -0.74 -0.09
C LEU A 226 4.62 -1.13 0.42
N LEU A 227 3.57 -0.46 -0.06
CA LEU A 227 2.18 -0.89 0.13
C LEU A 227 1.68 -1.54 -1.15
N SER A 228 1.20 -2.79 -1.07
CA SER A 228 0.99 -3.65 -2.23
C SER A 228 -0.48 -3.95 -2.57
N ASP A 229 -1.45 -3.28 -1.93
CA ASP A 229 -2.89 -3.52 -2.09
C ASP A 229 -3.64 -2.39 -2.82
N TRP A 230 -2.98 -1.72 -3.76
CA TRP A 230 -3.58 -0.59 -4.50
C TRP A 230 -4.69 -1.00 -5.49
N GLY A 231 -5.17 -2.22 -5.45
CA GLY A 231 -6.16 -2.82 -6.33
C GLY A 231 -5.54 -3.79 -7.34
N TYR A 232 -6.40 -4.55 -7.99
CA TYR A 232 -6.02 -5.45 -9.07
C TYR A 232 -5.28 -4.72 -10.19
N LYS A 233 -4.18 -5.31 -10.66
CA LYS A 233 -3.36 -4.83 -11.78
C LYS A 233 -3.08 -5.98 -12.75
N PRO A 234 -3.40 -5.83 -14.06
CA PRO A 234 -3.15 -6.89 -15.04
C PRO A 234 -1.68 -7.29 -15.20
N ASP A 235 -0.76 -6.36 -14.91
CA ASP A 235 0.69 -6.52 -14.98
C ASP A 235 1.34 -6.99 -13.68
N GLY A 236 0.53 -7.30 -12.66
CA GLY A 236 1.01 -7.85 -11.39
C GLY A 236 1.29 -9.34 -11.46
N ILE A 237 1.94 -9.88 -10.41
CA ILE A 237 2.16 -11.32 -10.27
C ILE A 237 0.90 -11.97 -9.69
N PRO A 238 0.37 -13.05 -10.30
CA PRO A 238 -0.78 -13.78 -9.80
C PRO A 238 -0.54 -14.33 -8.40
N CYS A 239 -1.56 -14.26 -7.56
CA CYS A 239 -1.58 -14.90 -6.24
C CYS A 239 -3.02 -15.13 -5.78
N THR A 240 -3.19 -15.98 -4.79
CA THR A 240 -4.46 -16.12 -4.08
C THR A 240 -4.43 -15.28 -2.80
N LEU A 241 -5.52 -14.56 -2.54
CA LEU A 241 -5.72 -13.76 -1.33
C LEU A 241 -7.18 -13.94 -0.89
N PHE A 242 -7.42 -14.33 0.35
CA PHE A 242 -8.74 -14.73 0.88
C PHE A 242 -9.42 -15.76 -0.01
N GLY A 243 -8.65 -16.75 -0.49
CA GLY A 243 -9.13 -17.85 -1.32
C GLY A 243 -9.50 -17.50 -2.77
N ARG A 244 -9.17 -16.29 -3.25
CA ARG A 244 -9.50 -15.84 -4.61
C ARG A 244 -8.28 -15.31 -5.34
N TRP A 245 -8.24 -15.57 -6.64
CA TRP A 245 -7.16 -15.06 -7.49
C TRP A 245 -7.20 -13.55 -7.65
N THR A 246 -6.04 -12.94 -7.51
CA THR A 246 -5.75 -11.54 -7.76
C THR A 246 -4.31 -11.38 -8.21
N THR A 247 -3.82 -10.15 -8.28
CA THR A 247 -2.39 -9.87 -8.49
C THR A 247 -1.87 -8.93 -7.43
N LEU A 248 -0.62 -9.11 -7.05
CA LEU A 248 0.14 -8.10 -6.33
C LEU A 248 1.22 -7.49 -7.25
N PRO A 249 1.65 -6.24 -6.97
CA PRO A 249 2.74 -5.62 -7.73
C PRO A 249 4.00 -6.49 -7.72
N SER A 250 4.68 -6.62 -8.84
CA SER A 250 5.93 -7.39 -8.97
C SER A 250 7.11 -6.77 -8.21
N GLY A 251 7.02 -5.47 -7.88
CA GLY A 251 8.11 -4.71 -7.26
C GLY A 251 8.76 -5.39 -6.07
N PRO A 252 8.03 -5.81 -5.03
CA PRO A 252 8.63 -6.45 -3.85
C PRO A 252 9.45 -7.69 -4.19
N ALA A 253 8.91 -8.63 -4.97
CA ALA A 253 9.61 -9.86 -5.34
C ALA A 253 10.84 -9.60 -6.22
N VAL A 254 10.72 -8.71 -7.22
CA VAL A 254 11.84 -8.33 -8.10
C VAL A 254 12.94 -7.61 -7.33
N LEU A 255 12.60 -6.71 -6.42
CA LEU A 255 13.58 -6.01 -5.57
C LEU A 255 14.28 -6.99 -4.61
N SER A 256 13.54 -7.95 -4.05
CA SER A 256 14.11 -9.00 -3.19
C SER A 256 15.15 -9.82 -3.93
N ALA A 257 14.80 -10.35 -5.11
CA ALA A 257 15.71 -11.15 -5.90
C ALA A 257 16.97 -10.38 -6.34
N ARG A 258 16.78 -9.17 -6.89
CA ARG A 258 17.89 -8.37 -7.43
C ARG A 258 18.71 -7.64 -6.36
N GLY A 259 18.10 -7.34 -5.22
CA GLY A 259 18.72 -6.64 -4.10
C GLY A 259 19.26 -7.55 -3.03
N ASN A 260 19.06 -8.87 -3.14
CA ASN A 260 19.38 -9.87 -2.12
C ASN A 260 18.91 -9.45 -0.72
N ALA A 261 17.66 -8.96 -0.66
CA ALA A 261 17.03 -8.45 0.55
C ALA A 261 15.71 -9.18 0.78
N PRO A 262 15.45 -9.74 1.99
CA PRO A 262 14.20 -10.44 2.25
C PRO A 262 12.99 -9.47 2.22
N ILE A 263 11.86 -10.00 1.77
CA ILE A 263 10.54 -9.37 1.96
C ILE A 263 10.12 -9.66 3.40
N VAL A 264 9.69 -8.62 4.12
CA VAL A 264 9.15 -8.74 5.48
C VAL A 264 7.73 -8.18 5.46
N PRO A 265 6.71 -9.03 5.50
CA PRO A 265 5.33 -8.57 5.67
C PRO A 265 5.15 -7.85 6.99
N PHE A 266 4.39 -6.75 7.03
CA PHE A 266 4.14 -6.01 8.26
C PHE A 266 2.73 -5.43 8.34
N PHE A 267 2.27 -5.20 9.59
CA PHE A 267 1.00 -4.56 9.89
C PHE A 267 1.13 -3.65 11.11
N VAL A 268 0.77 -2.38 10.97
CA VAL A 268 0.73 -1.43 12.10
C VAL A 268 -0.68 -1.44 12.70
N ARG A 269 -0.93 -2.40 13.59
CA ARG A 269 -2.26 -2.68 14.16
C ARG A 269 -2.57 -1.69 15.30
N ARG A 270 -3.79 -1.13 15.28
CA ARG A 270 -4.32 -0.40 16.44
C ARG A 270 -4.78 -1.41 17.49
N GLU A 271 -4.20 -1.35 18.69
CA GLU A 271 -4.57 -2.20 19.84
C GLU A 271 -5.67 -1.55 20.69
N ALA A 272 -5.58 -0.23 20.88
CA ALA A 272 -6.52 0.58 21.62
C ALA A 272 -6.53 2.01 21.06
N PRO A 273 -7.46 2.88 21.49
CA PRO A 273 -7.43 4.29 21.10
C PRO A 273 -6.06 4.93 21.40
N GLY A 274 -5.38 5.40 20.34
CA GLY A 274 -4.05 6.01 20.41
C GLY A 274 -2.90 5.03 20.68
N LYS A 275 -3.10 3.72 20.70
CA LYS A 275 -2.04 2.72 20.90
C LYS A 275 -1.96 1.75 19.74
N PHE A 276 -0.74 1.50 19.29
CA PHE A 276 -0.44 0.70 18.10
C PHE A 276 0.67 -0.30 18.40
N ARG A 277 0.72 -1.36 17.61
CA ARG A 277 1.82 -2.33 17.58
C ARG A 277 2.21 -2.62 16.14
N ILE A 278 3.50 -2.73 15.88
CA ILE A 278 3.98 -3.24 14.59
C ILE A 278 4.15 -4.75 14.71
N LEU A 279 3.41 -5.47 13.87
CA LEU A 279 3.53 -6.91 13.71
C LEU A 279 4.33 -7.20 12.46
N PHE A 280 5.21 -8.20 12.51
CA PHE A 280 6.01 -8.66 11.37
C PHE A 280 5.70 -10.12 11.04
N GLY A 281 5.64 -10.44 9.76
CA GLY A 281 5.69 -11.81 9.28
C GLY A 281 7.13 -12.31 9.16
N ALA A 282 7.29 -13.61 8.92
CA ALA A 282 8.58 -14.19 8.65
C ALA A 282 9.22 -13.61 7.37
N PRO A 283 10.56 -13.43 7.34
CA PRO A 283 11.25 -12.98 6.13
C PRO A 283 11.11 -13.98 4.97
N ILE A 284 10.81 -13.47 3.78
CA ILE A 284 10.58 -14.24 2.55
C ILE A 284 11.66 -13.89 1.53
N SER A 285 12.32 -14.88 0.96
CA SER A 285 13.29 -14.69 -0.13
C SER A 285 12.64 -14.92 -1.50
N ALA A 286 12.94 -14.08 -2.47
CA ALA A 286 12.53 -14.29 -3.86
C ALA A 286 13.56 -15.07 -4.69
N GLY A 287 14.47 -15.80 -4.05
CA GLY A 287 15.44 -16.66 -4.69
C GLY A 287 16.30 -15.95 -5.74
N ASN A 288 16.50 -16.58 -6.88
CA ASN A 288 17.24 -16.00 -8.01
C ASN A 288 16.39 -15.11 -8.93
N GLY A 289 15.08 -14.95 -8.64
CA GLY A 289 14.15 -14.16 -9.44
C GLY A 289 13.62 -14.87 -10.69
N SER A 290 13.68 -16.19 -10.72
CA SER A 290 12.98 -16.97 -11.74
C SER A 290 11.44 -16.72 -11.66
N PRO A 291 10.68 -16.93 -12.74
CA PRO A 291 9.23 -16.80 -12.70
C PRO A 291 8.59 -17.56 -11.54
N ALA A 292 9.01 -18.77 -11.25
CA ALA A 292 8.52 -19.57 -10.12
C ALA A 292 8.93 -18.99 -8.77
N ASP A 293 10.15 -18.47 -8.61
CA ASP A 293 10.58 -17.82 -7.37
C ASP A 293 9.78 -16.54 -7.09
N LEU A 294 9.53 -15.73 -8.14
CA LEU A 294 8.73 -14.50 -8.02
C LEU A 294 7.27 -14.86 -7.66
N LEU A 295 6.70 -15.89 -8.31
CA LEU A 295 5.35 -16.38 -8.02
C LEU A 295 5.26 -16.85 -6.56
N ARG A 296 6.18 -17.73 -6.13
CA ARG A 296 6.24 -18.27 -4.77
C ARG A 296 6.35 -17.15 -3.73
N ALA A 297 7.33 -16.25 -3.89
CA ALA A 297 7.55 -15.15 -2.94
C ALA A 297 6.33 -14.21 -2.87
N THR A 298 5.65 -13.97 -4.00
CA THR A 298 4.41 -13.17 -4.03
C THR A 298 3.28 -13.89 -3.31
N GLN A 299 3.12 -15.20 -3.51
CA GLN A 299 2.10 -15.99 -2.80
C GLN A 299 2.37 -16.07 -1.29
N GLU A 300 3.62 -16.29 -0.89
CA GLU A 300 4.01 -16.28 0.53
C GLU A 300 3.73 -14.92 1.17
N THR A 301 4.03 -13.82 0.45
CA THR A 301 3.71 -12.46 0.90
C THR A 301 2.22 -12.25 1.05
N ALA A 302 1.41 -12.67 0.06
CA ALA A 302 -0.05 -12.57 0.13
C ALA A 302 -0.63 -13.37 1.32
N THR A 303 -0.13 -14.59 1.53
CA THR A 303 -0.54 -15.46 2.64
C THR A 303 -0.21 -14.84 4.00
N ALA A 304 1.00 -14.33 4.17
CA ALA A 304 1.43 -13.68 5.41
C ALA A 304 0.61 -12.40 5.68
N MET A 305 0.36 -11.58 4.65
CA MET A 305 -0.49 -10.39 4.78
C MET A 305 -1.94 -10.75 5.12
N GLU A 306 -2.48 -11.82 4.52
CA GLU A 306 -3.82 -12.31 4.87
C GLU A 306 -3.89 -12.72 6.35
N GLN A 307 -2.89 -13.45 6.85
CA GLN A 307 -2.82 -13.85 8.26
C GLN A 307 -2.78 -12.63 9.19
N LEU A 308 -1.94 -11.64 8.89
CA LEU A 308 -1.85 -10.40 9.66
C LEU A 308 -3.19 -9.63 9.66
N ILE A 309 -3.84 -9.49 8.49
CA ILE A 309 -5.12 -8.79 8.36
C ILE A 309 -6.23 -9.54 9.12
N ARG A 310 -6.24 -10.87 9.12
CA ARG A 310 -7.24 -11.67 9.85
C ARG A 310 -7.24 -11.40 11.36
N THR A 311 -6.13 -10.89 11.93
CA THR A 311 -6.08 -10.51 13.36
C THR A 311 -6.97 -9.30 13.66
N GLU A 312 -7.09 -8.34 12.73
CA GLU A 312 -7.94 -7.14 12.85
C GLU A 312 -8.46 -6.68 11.47
N PRO A 313 -9.36 -7.46 10.87
CA PRO A 313 -9.74 -7.27 9.47
C PRO A 313 -10.54 -5.98 9.21
N LEU A 314 -11.08 -5.34 10.23
CA LEU A 314 -11.74 -4.03 10.11
C LEU A 314 -10.76 -2.86 9.96
N GLN A 315 -9.48 -3.08 10.22
CA GLN A 315 -8.45 -2.06 10.05
C GLN A 315 -7.86 -2.05 8.63
N TRP A 316 -8.28 -2.95 7.75
CA TRP A 316 -7.83 -2.97 6.36
C TRP A 316 -8.68 -2.03 5.49
N ASN A 317 -8.07 -0.95 5.03
CA ASN A 317 -8.72 0.16 4.31
C ASN A 317 -8.70 -0.06 2.79
N CYS A 318 -9.15 -1.23 2.31
CA CYS A 318 -9.17 -1.58 0.90
C CYS A 318 -10.42 -1.05 0.20
N PHE A 319 -10.34 0.16 -0.38
CA PHE A 319 -11.42 0.81 -1.14
C PHE A 319 -11.17 0.82 -2.65
N LYS A 320 -10.35 -0.12 -3.14
CA LYS A 320 -10.12 -0.39 -4.56
C LYS A 320 -10.61 -1.80 -4.91
N PRO A 321 -11.07 -2.04 -6.15
CA PRO A 321 -11.37 -3.39 -6.60
C PRO A 321 -10.09 -4.23 -6.54
N LEU A 322 -10.06 -5.26 -5.72
CA LEU A 322 -8.86 -6.08 -5.55
C LEU A 322 -8.99 -7.42 -6.26
N TRP A 323 -10.20 -7.95 -6.38
CA TRP A 323 -10.44 -9.20 -7.07
C TRP A 323 -11.16 -8.95 -8.40
N PRO A 324 -10.61 -9.46 -9.52
CA PRO A 324 -11.25 -9.39 -10.83
C PRO A 324 -12.45 -10.35 -10.93
N ASN A 325 -13.18 -10.28 -12.03
CA ASN A 325 -14.29 -11.18 -12.32
C ASN A 325 -13.82 -12.64 -12.51
N ALA A 326 -14.78 -13.57 -12.53
CA ALA A 326 -14.52 -15.01 -12.58
C ALA A 326 -13.65 -15.44 -13.79
N ALA A 327 -13.89 -14.90 -14.98
CA ALA A 327 -13.11 -15.22 -16.18
C ALA A 327 -11.65 -14.84 -16.00
N THR A 328 -11.39 -13.59 -15.56
CA THR A 328 -10.01 -13.12 -15.31
C THR A 328 -9.34 -13.93 -14.17
N GLN A 329 -10.07 -14.39 -13.17
CA GLN A 329 -9.51 -15.25 -12.12
C GLN A 329 -9.03 -16.59 -12.69
N GLN A 330 -9.75 -17.16 -13.65
CA GLN A 330 -9.32 -18.37 -14.35
C GLN A 330 -8.03 -18.11 -15.17
N ASP A 331 -7.96 -17.00 -15.92
CA ASP A 331 -6.74 -16.60 -16.65
C ASP A 331 -5.53 -16.45 -15.72
N LEU A 332 -5.74 -15.93 -14.50
CA LEU A 332 -4.68 -15.78 -13.51
C LEU A 332 -4.19 -17.14 -12.98
N ALA A 333 -5.10 -18.09 -12.76
CA ALA A 333 -4.74 -19.45 -12.35
C ALA A 333 -3.87 -20.14 -13.41
N GLU A 334 -4.25 -20.02 -14.69
CA GLU A 334 -3.47 -20.55 -15.82
C GLU A 334 -2.10 -19.87 -15.96
N THR A 335 -2.04 -18.55 -15.78
CA THR A 335 -0.80 -17.79 -15.80
C THR A 335 0.14 -18.23 -14.67
N ALA A 336 -0.39 -18.42 -13.45
CA ALA A 336 0.38 -18.94 -12.33
C ALA A 336 0.95 -20.33 -12.60
N ALA A 337 0.15 -21.23 -13.18
CA ALA A 337 0.60 -22.56 -13.56
C ALA A 337 1.74 -22.52 -14.60
N LYS A 338 1.64 -21.65 -15.61
CA LYS A 338 2.72 -21.43 -16.59
C LYS A 338 4.00 -20.93 -15.94
N MET A 339 3.93 -19.90 -15.07
CA MET A 339 5.09 -19.37 -14.35
C MET A 339 5.77 -20.43 -13.50
N ALA A 340 5.00 -21.30 -12.84
CA ALA A 340 5.53 -22.41 -12.02
C ALA A 340 6.28 -23.45 -12.88
N SER A 341 5.78 -23.77 -14.07
CA SER A 341 6.35 -24.81 -14.95
C SER A 341 7.59 -24.37 -15.73
N GLU A 342 7.77 -23.08 -16.02
CA GLU A 342 8.92 -22.57 -16.78
C GLU A 342 10.27 -22.83 -16.06
N THR A 343 10.30 -22.84 -14.75
CA THR A 343 11.51 -23.11 -13.98
C THR A 343 11.93 -24.57 -14.06
N THR A 344 10.98 -25.51 -14.08
CA THR A 344 11.27 -26.94 -14.21
C THR A 344 11.93 -27.26 -15.55
N ARG A 345 11.49 -26.61 -16.64
CA ARG A 345 12.10 -26.75 -17.97
C ARG A 345 13.55 -26.24 -18.01
N ARG A 346 13.80 -25.01 -17.53
CA ARG A 346 15.15 -24.43 -17.53
C ARG A 346 16.14 -25.20 -16.66
N SER A 347 15.69 -25.76 -15.54
CA SER A 347 16.53 -26.61 -14.68
C SER A 347 16.87 -27.95 -15.36
N ALA A 348 15.95 -28.53 -16.12
CA ALA A 348 16.19 -29.73 -16.91
C ALA A 348 17.15 -29.49 -18.10
N GLU A 349 17.02 -28.36 -18.79
CA GLU A 349 17.88 -27.95 -19.90
C GLU A 349 19.32 -27.56 -19.46
N SER A 350 19.50 -27.11 -18.22
CA SER A 350 20.84 -26.78 -17.66
C SER A 350 21.57 -28.00 -17.03
N ALA A 351 20.86 -29.10 -16.87
CA ALA A 351 21.39 -30.36 -16.32
C ALA A 351 21.73 -31.40 -17.41
N SER A 352 21.35 -31.15 -18.66
CA SER A 352 21.72 -31.91 -19.86
C SER A 352 22.85 -31.22 -20.62
#